data_80c4dd20ad5c766d5773ae8909ebe563
#
_entry.id   80c4dd20ad5c766d5773ae8909ebe563
#
_cell.length_a   1.000
_cell.length_b   1.000
_cell.length_c   1.000
_cell.angle_alpha   90.00
_cell.angle_beta   90.00
_cell.angle_gamma   90.00
#
_symmetry.space_group_name_H-M   'P 1'
#
loop_
_entity.id
_entity.type
_entity.pdbx_description
1 polymer ?
#
loop_
_entity_poly.entity_id
_entity_poly.type
_entity_poly.pdbx_seq_one_letter_code
_entity_poly.pdbx_strand_id
1 'polypeptide(L)'
;MKNTINAVDVGRRRSLFLCGCLSTLGIAGALTATPASAAYEVVTVTNGGTIDGYITLSGEPPSGSMLKVTKNQDYCGTSIPDPTYTVGRGGGLGNVIVYLKNVTKGKAPPTGPAVLVDDHCMINPHVQGAMVGEQVKMSSNDPILHNTHALHAETNATIYNVALPFAGISLTKPLPARSPRT
;
A
#
# COMPACT_ATOMS: atom_id res chain seq x y z
N MET A 1 13.09 12.51 0.75
CA MET A 1 11.96 11.98 1.53
C MET A 1 11.86 10.49 1.26
N LYS A 2 11.77 9.67 2.29
CA LYS A 2 11.56 8.22 2.11
C LYS A 2 10.06 7.97 2.27
N ASN A 3 9.38 7.69 1.17
CA ASN A 3 7.97 7.30 1.23
C ASN A 3 7.90 5.78 1.33
N THR A 4 7.35 5.31 2.42
CA THR A 4 7.19 3.88 2.68
C THR A 4 5.78 3.45 2.24
N ILE A 5 5.70 2.59 1.24
CA ILE A 5 4.45 1.92 0.88
C ILE A 5 4.33 0.72 1.81
N ASN A 6 3.39 0.77 2.75
CA ASN A 6 3.10 -0.35 3.64
C ASN A 6 2.11 -1.31 2.97
N ALA A 7 2.57 -2.49 2.57
CA ALA A 7 1.69 -3.56 2.13
C ALA A 7 1.07 -4.26 3.36
N VAL A 8 -0.24 -4.35 3.39
CA VAL A 8 -0.99 -4.92 4.51
C VAL A 8 -1.01 -6.44 4.45
N ASP A 9 -0.75 -7.08 5.58
CA ASP A 9 -0.73 -8.54 5.77
C ASP A 9 -2.15 -9.12 5.85
N VAL A 10 -2.49 -9.99 4.91
CA VAL A 10 -3.70 -10.82 5.00
C VAL A 10 -3.37 -12.07 5.79
N GLY A 11 -3.78 -12.08 7.07
CA GLY A 11 -3.44 -13.09 8.06
C GLY A 11 -3.76 -14.53 7.68
N ARG A 12 -2.83 -15.40 8.02
CA ARG A 12 -2.85 -16.86 7.82
C ARG A 12 -3.52 -17.55 9.01
N ARG A 13 -4.64 -18.24 8.81
CA ARG A 13 -5.14 -19.24 9.79
C ARG A 13 -4.65 -20.63 9.41
N ARG A 14 -4.06 -21.31 10.39
CA ARG A 14 -3.72 -22.73 10.35
C ARG A 14 -4.97 -23.52 10.76
N SER A 15 -5.49 -24.37 9.89
CA SER A 15 -6.43 -25.43 10.29
C SER A 15 -5.65 -26.72 10.46
N LEU A 16 -5.59 -27.23 11.68
CA LEU A 16 -5.14 -28.59 11.98
C LEU A 16 -6.30 -29.54 11.65
N PHE A 17 -6.11 -30.42 10.69
CA PHE A 17 -6.90 -31.65 10.60
C PHE A 17 -6.02 -32.81 11.06
N LEU A 18 -6.39 -33.38 12.21
CA LEU A 18 -5.93 -34.69 12.62
C LEU A 18 -6.77 -35.73 11.87
N CYS A 19 -6.12 -36.58 11.09
CA CYS A 19 -6.70 -37.85 10.68
C CYS A 19 -5.67 -38.94 10.93
N GLY A 20 -5.96 -39.80 11.90
CA GLY A 20 -5.18 -40.98 12.16
C GLY A 20 -5.58 -42.08 11.18
N CYS A 21 -4.62 -42.90 10.73
CA CYS A 21 -4.65 -44.37 10.75
C CYS A 21 -3.58 -45.03 9.89
N LEU A 22 -3.01 -46.01 10.49
CA LEU A 22 -2.40 -47.27 10.02
C LEU A 22 -1.20 -47.26 9.07
N SER A 23 -0.18 -47.89 9.65
CA SER A 23 1.11 -48.34 9.16
C SER A 23 1.07 -49.21 7.90
N THR A 24 1.81 -48.79 6.88
CA THR A 24 2.51 -49.67 5.93
C THR A 24 3.82 -48.96 5.54
N LEU A 25 4.93 -49.72 5.67
CA LEU A 25 6.27 -49.27 5.29
C LEU A 25 6.30 -49.02 3.76
N GLY A 26 6.30 -47.75 3.39
CA GLY A 26 6.58 -47.29 2.04
C GLY A 26 7.39 -46.00 2.16
N ILE A 27 8.53 -45.94 1.48
CA ILE A 27 9.33 -44.73 1.35
C ILE A 27 8.47 -43.68 0.70
N ALA A 28 7.75 -42.90 1.47
CA ALA A 28 6.95 -41.79 1.00
C ALA A 28 7.82 -40.52 1.05
N GLY A 29 8.25 -40.06 -0.13
CA GLY A 29 8.74 -38.69 -0.27
C GLY A 29 7.70 -37.73 0.28
N ALA A 30 8.02 -37.02 1.34
CA ALA A 30 7.16 -36.00 1.92
C ALA A 30 7.01 -34.86 0.88
N LEU A 31 5.94 -34.91 0.10
CA LEU A 31 5.47 -33.77 -0.66
C LEU A 31 5.05 -32.71 0.36
N THR A 32 5.94 -31.79 0.67
CA THR A 32 5.62 -30.60 1.43
C THR A 32 4.68 -29.75 0.58
N ALA A 33 3.37 -29.96 0.75
CA ALA A 33 2.37 -29.07 0.17
C ALA A 33 2.57 -27.68 0.78
N THR A 34 3.17 -26.78 0.01
CA THR A 34 3.17 -25.35 0.34
C THR A 34 1.71 -24.91 0.39
N PRO A 35 1.27 -24.33 1.53
CA PRO A 35 -0.10 -23.84 1.59
C PRO A 35 -0.27 -22.75 0.53
N ALA A 36 -1.05 -23.03 -0.48
CA ALA A 36 -1.52 -22.02 -1.42
C ALA A 36 -2.28 -20.96 -0.62
N SER A 37 -1.85 -19.72 -0.69
CA SER A 37 -2.67 -18.59 -0.25
C SER A 37 -3.95 -18.68 -1.08
N ALA A 38 -5.11 -18.78 -0.41
CA ALA A 38 -6.37 -18.78 -1.10
C ALA A 38 -6.44 -17.49 -1.92
N ALA A 39 -6.43 -17.63 -3.25
CA ALA A 39 -6.57 -16.49 -4.15
C ALA A 39 -7.95 -15.86 -3.93
N TYR A 40 -8.01 -14.53 -3.98
CA TYR A 40 -9.28 -13.82 -3.94
C TYR A 40 -10.14 -14.21 -5.13
N GLU A 41 -11.36 -14.67 -4.86
CA GLU A 41 -12.33 -15.08 -5.88
C GLU A 41 -13.17 -13.88 -6.32
N VAL A 42 -13.13 -13.55 -7.59
CA VAL A 42 -13.98 -12.51 -8.17
C VAL A 42 -15.36 -13.06 -8.45
N VAL A 43 -16.38 -12.45 -7.86
CA VAL A 43 -17.79 -12.84 -8.04
C VAL A 43 -18.66 -11.61 -8.35
N THR A 44 -19.80 -11.87 -9.01
CA THR A 44 -20.82 -10.84 -9.18
C THR A 44 -21.56 -10.64 -7.86
N VAL A 45 -21.48 -9.44 -7.29
CA VAL A 45 -22.19 -9.09 -6.05
C VAL A 45 -23.47 -8.34 -6.41
N THR A 46 -24.63 -8.99 -6.21
CA THR A 46 -25.95 -8.43 -6.54
C THR A 46 -26.65 -7.77 -5.36
N ASN A 47 -26.27 -8.14 -4.12
CA ASN A 47 -26.86 -7.68 -2.87
C ASN A 47 -25.82 -7.11 -1.90
N GLY A 48 -24.87 -6.35 -2.44
CA GLY A 48 -23.83 -5.71 -1.63
C GLY A 48 -24.39 -4.65 -0.70
N GLY A 49 -23.77 -4.52 0.48
CA GLY A 49 -24.02 -3.43 1.41
C GLY A 49 -22.96 -2.33 1.27
N THR A 50 -23.22 -1.20 1.91
CA THR A 50 -22.29 -0.07 2.05
C THR A 50 -21.95 0.12 3.51
N ILE A 51 -20.71 0.45 3.80
CA ILE A 51 -20.23 0.87 5.11
C ILE A 51 -19.73 2.29 4.96
N ASP A 52 -20.36 3.22 5.65
CA ASP A 52 -19.98 4.63 5.68
C ASP A 52 -19.60 5.04 7.11
N GLY A 53 -18.67 5.97 7.23
CA GLY A 53 -18.23 6.44 8.53
C GLY A 53 -17.19 7.55 8.45
N TYR A 54 -16.86 8.10 9.60
CA TYR A 54 -15.82 9.11 9.76
C TYR A 54 -14.79 8.62 10.76
N ILE A 55 -13.54 8.87 10.45
CA ILE A 55 -12.44 8.65 11.37
C ILE A 55 -12.09 10.02 11.96
N THR A 56 -12.11 10.13 13.27
CA THR A 56 -11.76 11.35 13.97
C THR A 56 -10.63 11.10 14.95
N LEU A 57 -9.78 12.11 15.14
CA LEU A 57 -8.76 12.11 16.17
C LEU A 57 -9.42 12.44 17.52
N SER A 58 -9.14 11.62 18.54
CA SER A 58 -9.53 11.91 19.92
C SER A 58 -8.34 12.53 20.65
N GLY A 59 -8.57 13.65 21.32
CA GLY A 59 -7.55 14.44 22.00
C GLY A 59 -6.98 15.57 21.14
N GLU A 60 -5.96 16.25 21.68
CA GLU A 60 -5.27 17.30 20.95
C GLU A 60 -4.46 16.72 19.80
N PRO A 61 -4.57 17.28 18.58
CA PRO A 61 -3.72 16.87 17.48
C PRO A 61 -2.26 17.17 17.83
N PRO A 62 -1.32 16.31 17.41
CA PRO A 62 0.09 16.67 17.48
C PRO A 62 0.29 18.04 16.82
N SER A 63 1.08 18.89 17.44
CA SER A 63 1.44 20.18 16.83
C SER A 63 1.98 19.91 15.44
N GLY A 64 1.41 20.57 14.42
CA GLY A 64 1.81 20.37 13.02
C GLY A 64 3.33 20.50 12.89
N SER A 65 3.99 19.43 12.52
CA SER A 65 5.41 19.45 12.25
C SER A 65 5.67 19.94 10.82
N MET A 66 6.80 20.61 10.64
CA MET A 66 7.29 21.02 9.33
C MET A 66 8.52 20.20 8.98
N LEU A 67 8.54 19.66 7.79
CA LEU A 67 9.69 18.98 7.24
C LEU A 67 10.62 19.99 6.57
N LYS A 68 11.89 20.00 6.98
CA LYS A 68 12.91 20.86 6.38
C LYS A 68 13.20 20.42 4.95
N VAL A 69 13.07 21.34 4.02
CA VAL A 69 13.50 21.16 2.63
C VAL A 69 15.00 21.44 2.52
N THR A 70 15.73 20.53 1.89
CA THR A 70 17.20 20.63 1.75
C THR A 70 17.66 20.85 0.31
N LYS A 71 16.77 20.67 -0.67
CA LYS A 71 17.05 20.84 -2.11
C LYS A 71 15.89 21.56 -2.78
N ASN A 72 16.18 22.26 -3.88
CA ASN A 72 15.17 22.97 -4.67
C ASN A 72 14.34 23.97 -3.86
N GLN A 73 14.97 24.65 -2.90
CA GLN A 73 14.29 25.58 -2.01
C GLN A 73 13.65 26.77 -2.76
N ASP A 74 14.17 27.10 -3.93
CA ASP A 74 13.64 28.15 -4.80
C ASP A 74 12.21 27.83 -5.26
N TYR A 75 11.88 26.54 -5.38
CA TYR A 75 10.56 26.08 -5.76
C TYR A 75 9.75 25.56 -4.57
N CYS A 76 10.33 24.70 -3.74
CA CYS A 76 9.63 24.03 -2.64
C CYS A 76 9.55 24.86 -1.35
N GLY A 77 10.26 25.99 -1.28
CA GLY A 77 10.43 26.72 -0.04
C GLY A 77 11.42 26.03 0.92
N THR A 78 11.58 26.58 2.10
CA THR A 78 12.52 26.07 3.12
C THR A 78 11.94 24.94 3.97
N SER A 79 10.61 24.80 4.00
CA SER A 79 9.90 23.76 4.73
C SER A 79 8.55 23.47 4.10
N ILE A 80 8.06 22.25 4.30
CA ILE A 80 6.72 21.80 3.88
C ILE A 80 6.00 21.16 5.07
N PRO A 81 4.66 21.16 5.10
CA PRO A 81 3.90 20.48 6.13
C PRO A 81 4.23 18.98 6.18
N ASP A 82 4.35 18.43 7.37
CA ASP A 82 4.45 16.99 7.57
C ASP A 82 3.05 16.35 7.40
N PRO A 83 2.84 15.49 6.39
CA PRO A 83 1.53 14.90 6.13
C PRO A 83 1.17 13.73 7.05
N THR A 84 2.03 13.39 8.03
CA THR A 84 1.84 12.24 8.93
C THR A 84 0.49 12.30 9.64
N TYR A 85 0.10 13.50 10.10
CA TYR A 85 -1.19 13.74 10.73
C TYR A 85 -1.91 14.88 10.00
N THR A 86 -2.86 14.52 9.16
CA THR A 86 -3.72 15.51 8.48
C THR A 86 -5.06 15.56 9.20
N VAL A 87 -5.27 16.60 9.99
CA VAL A 87 -6.52 16.80 10.73
C VAL A 87 -7.32 17.93 10.08
N GLY A 88 -8.50 17.59 9.59
CA GLY A 88 -9.42 18.53 8.96
C GLY A 88 -10.39 19.17 9.94
N ARG A 89 -11.31 19.97 9.42
CA ARG A 89 -12.37 20.59 10.22
C ARG A 89 -13.20 19.52 10.93
N GLY A 90 -13.55 19.77 12.19
CA GLY A 90 -14.31 18.82 13.02
C GLY A 90 -13.49 17.60 13.50
N GLY A 91 -12.17 17.66 13.45
CA GLY A 91 -11.30 16.59 13.94
C GLY A 91 -11.18 15.39 13.00
N GLY A 92 -11.67 15.48 11.77
CA GLY A 92 -11.55 14.42 10.77
C GLY A 92 -10.09 14.09 10.48
N LEU A 93 -9.70 12.81 10.62
CA LEU A 93 -8.33 12.34 10.37
C LEU A 93 -8.20 11.85 8.93
N GLY A 94 -7.36 12.50 8.16
CA GLY A 94 -6.99 12.12 6.81
C GLY A 94 -5.95 11.01 6.75
N ASN A 95 -5.68 10.52 5.54
CA ASN A 95 -4.66 9.50 5.28
C ASN A 95 -4.87 8.17 6.03
N VAL A 96 -6.12 7.82 6.36
CA VAL A 96 -6.49 6.58 7.03
C VAL A 96 -7.07 5.60 6.03
N ILE A 97 -6.57 4.37 6.02
CA ILE A 97 -7.12 3.26 5.24
C ILE A 97 -7.94 2.36 6.14
N VAL A 98 -9.22 2.21 5.81
CA VAL A 98 -10.13 1.26 6.45
C VAL A 98 -10.37 0.11 5.48
N TYR A 99 -10.21 -1.11 5.94
CA TYR A 99 -10.35 -2.28 5.07
C TYR A 99 -11.01 -3.45 5.80
N LEU A 100 -11.65 -4.33 5.02
CA LEU A 100 -12.24 -5.56 5.52
C LEU A 100 -11.18 -6.67 5.57
N LYS A 101 -11.01 -7.30 6.73
CA LYS A 101 -10.10 -8.45 6.89
C LYS A 101 -10.77 -9.76 6.45
N ASN A 102 -9.95 -10.69 5.97
CA ASN A 102 -10.35 -12.07 5.65
C ASN A 102 -11.43 -12.17 4.55
N VAL A 103 -11.51 -11.21 3.66
CA VAL A 103 -12.40 -11.27 2.51
C VAL A 103 -11.75 -12.19 1.47
N THR A 104 -12.40 -13.33 1.20
CA THR A 104 -11.91 -14.32 0.24
C THR A 104 -12.57 -14.23 -1.12
N LYS A 105 -13.69 -13.52 -1.22
CA LYS A 105 -14.40 -13.31 -2.49
C LYS A 105 -15.20 -12.01 -2.49
N GLY A 106 -15.39 -11.42 -3.65
CA GLY A 106 -16.14 -10.18 -3.83
C GLY A 106 -16.01 -9.60 -5.23
N LYS A 107 -16.24 -8.30 -5.36
CA LYS A 107 -16.14 -7.59 -6.65
C LYS A 107 -14.73 -7.68 -7.22
N ALA A 108 -14.62 -7.59 -8.54
CA ALA A 108 -13.34 -7.41 -9.20
C ALA A 108 -12.60 -6.18 -8.66
N PRO A 109 -11.26 -6.23 -8.64
CA PRO A 109 -10.45 -5.04 -8.36
C PRO A 109 -10.85 -3.88 -9.27
N PRO A 110 -10.65 -2.62 -8.84
CA PRO A 110 -10.81 -1.48 -9.72
C PRO A 110 -9.96 -1.64 -10.98
N THR A 111 -10.47 -1.16 -12.10
CA THR A 111 -9.69 -1.09 -13.34
C THR A 111 -8.88 0.19 -13.37
N GLY A 112 -7.60 0.08 -13.64
CA GLY A 112 -6.68 1.22 -13.72
C GLY A 112 -5.60 1.16 -12.63
N PRO A 113 -4.51 1.90 -12.82
CA PRO A 113 -3.40 1.92 -11.88
C PRO A 113 -3.75 2.72 -10.62
N ALA A 114 -3.14 2.37 -9.50
CA ALA A 114 -2.97 3.31 -8.40
C ALA A 114 -2.14 4.51 -8.88
N VAL A 115 -2.45 5.71 -8.43
CA VAL A 115 -1.82 6.94 -8.95
C VAL A 115 -1.08 7.66 -7.83
N LEU A 116 0.18 8.01 -8.10
CA LEU A 116 1.01 8.88 -7.28
C LEU A 116 1.42 10.10 -8.10
N VAL A 117 1.20 11.28 -7.57
CA VAL A 117 1.56 12.54 -8.23
C VAL A 117 2.45 13.35 -7.31
N ASP A 118 3.66 13.68 -7.76
CA ASP A 118 4.47 14.72 -7.12
C ASP A 118 3.88 16.07 -7.50
N ASP A 119 3.39 16.80 -6.52
CA ASP A 119 2.75 18.11 -6.69
C ASP A 119 3.08 19.01 -5.52
N HIS A 120 3.61 20.20 -5.79
CA HIS A 120 4.08 21.14 -4.77
C HIS A 120 5.03 20.50 -3.75
N CYS A 121 5.97 19.70 -4.27
CA CYS A 121 6.99 18.98 -3.49
C CYS A 121 6.43 17.95 -2.49
N MET A 122 5.21 17.51 -2.71
CA MET A 122 4.55 16.47 -1.93
C MET A 122 4.03 15.37 -2.84
N ILE A 123 4.03 14.14 -2.35
CA ILE A 123 3.37 13.02 -3.05
C ILE A 123 1.91 12.94 -2.66
N ASN A 124 1.04 12.94 -3.65
CA ASN A 124 -0.41 12.87 -3.52
C ASN A 124 -0.99 11.67 -4.31
N PRO A 125 -1.91 10.89 -3.71
CA PRO A 125 -2.24 10.90 -2.29
C PRO A 125 -1.07 10.41 -1.43
N HIS A 126 -0.99 10.89 -0.18
CA HIS A 126 0.06 10.46 0.75
C HIS A 126 -0.08 8.99 1.17
N VAL A 127 -1.31 8.51 1.29
CA VAL A 127 -1.66 7.11 1.61
C VAL A 127 -2.75 6.63 0.66
N GLN A 128 -2.59 5.44 0.10
CA GLN A 128 -3.62 4.78 -0.69
C GLN A 128 -3.51 3.27 -0.60
N GLY A 129 -4.62 2.59 -0.86
CA GLY A 129 -4.66 1.14 -1.03
C GLY A 129 -4.40 0.76 -2.48
N ALA A 130 -3.71 -0.37 -2.69
CA ALA A 130 -3.56 -1.00 -3.99
C ALA A 130 -3.54 -2.51 -3.83
N MET A 131 -3.94 -3.26 -4.85
CA MET A 131 -3.87 -4.70 -4.82
C MET A 131 -2.54 -5.20 -5.39
N VAL A 132 -2.08 -6.34 -4.88
CA VAL A 132 -0.91 -7.02 -5.43
C VAL A 132 -1.11 -7.31 -6.91
N GLY A 133 -0.12 -6.96 -7.73
CA GLY A 133 -0.19 -7.11 -9.18
C GLY A 133 -0.79 -5.92 -9.93
N GLU A 134 -1.37 -4.95 -9.23
CA GLU A 134 -1.77 -3.69 -9.85
C GLU A 134 -0.58 -2.90 -10.36
N GLN A 135 -0.87 -2.00 -11.27
CA GLN A 135 0.11 -1.01 -11.75
C GLN A 135 0.06 0.23 -10.85
N VAL A 136 1.20 0.85 -10.65
CA VAL A 136 1.32 2.16 -10.01
C VAL A 136 1.81 3.14 -11.05
N LYS A 137 0.99 4.14 -11.35
CA LYS A 137 1.34 5.26 -12.23
C LYS A 137 1.90 6.38 -11.37
N MET A 138 3.12 6.76 -11.62
CA MET A 138 3.82 7.87 -10.97
C MET A 138 3.98 9.00 -11.96
N SER A 139 3.69 10.21 -11.54
CA SER A 139 3.83 11.42 -12.38
C SER A 139 4.29 12.60 -11.54
N SER A 140 4.75 13.68 -12.22
CA SER A 140 5.12 14.93 -11.57
C SER A 140 4.43 16.10 -12.25
N ASN A 141 3.90 17.01 -11.44
CA ASN A 141 3.43 18.34 -11.87
C ASN A 141 4.50 19.42 -11.63
N ASP A 142 5.55 19.09 -10.88
CA ASP A 142 6.58 20.04 -10.51
C ASP A 142 7.66 20.15 -11.59
N PRO A 143 8.21 21.35 -11.83
CA PRO A 143 9.25 21.56 -12.85
C PRO A 143 10.65 21.17 -12.39
N ILE A 144 10.75 20.38 -11.33
CA ILE A 144 12.01 19.93 -10.71
C ILE A 144 12.10 18.41 -10.73
N LEU A 145 13.30 17.89 -10.55
CA LEU A 145 13.53 16.45 -10.45
C LEU A 145 12.93 15.91 -9.15
N HIS A 146 12.00 14.99 -9.28
CA HIS A 146 11.54 14.10 -8.22
C HIS A 146 12.07 12.69 -8.41
N ASN A 147 11.98 11.90 -7.35
CA ASN A 147 12.39 10.51 -7.35
C ASN A 147 11.43 9.69 -6.49
N THR A 148 10.78 8.71 -7.10
CA THR A 148 9.95 7.75 -6.37
C THR A 148 10.75 6.49 -6.07
N HIS A 149 11.07 6.29 -4.80
CA HIS A 149 11.78 5.12 -4.31
C HIS A 149 10.82 4.22 -3.53
N ALA A 150 10.40 3.14 -4.15
CA ALA A 150 9.57 2.13 -3.50
C ALA A 150 10.44 1.10 -2.78
N LEU A 151 10.11 0.88 -1.52
CA LEU A 151 10.80 -0.04 -0.64
C LEU A 151 9.84 -1.10 -0.12
N HIS A 152 10.36 -2.30 0.07
CA HIS A 152 9.65 -3.35 0.80
C HIS A 152 9.62 -2.99 2.29
N ALA A 153 8.42 -2.88 2.88
CA ALA A 153 8.24 -2.33 4.23
C ALA A 153 9.00 -3.10 5.33
N GLU A 154 9.11 -4.42 5.21
CA GLU A 154 9.74 -5.27 6.23
C GLU A 154 11.26 -5.36 6.08
N THR A 155 11.76 -5.35 4.85
CA THR A 155 13.19 -5.61 4.58
C THR A 155 13.95 -4.38 4.13
N ASN A 156 13.27 -3.27 3.84
CA ASN A 156 13.81 -2.08 3.20
C ASN A 156 14.49 -2.36 1.84
N ALA A 157 14.25 -3.54 1.26
CA ALA A 157 14.77 -3.84 -0.07
C ALA A 157 14.10 -2.93 -1.11
N THR A 158 14.90 -2.44 -2.05
CA THR A 158 14.39 -1.64 -3.15
C THR A 158 13.53 -2.48 -4.08
N ILE A 159 12.30 -2.06 -4.29
CA ILE A 159 11.39 -2.60 -5.30
C ILE A 159 11.70 -1.93 -6.63
N TYR A 160 11.69 -0.61 -6.66
CA TYR A 160 12.16 0.22 -7.77
C TYR A 160 12.53 1.61 -7.28
N ASN A 161 13.32 2.29 -8.08
CA ASN A 161 13.74 3.67 -7.87
C ASN A 161 13.67 4.36 -9.22
N VAL A 162 12.73 5.29 -9.40
CA VAL A 162 12.46 5.94 -10.68
C VAL A 162 12.55 7.45 -10.55
N ALA A 163 13.19 8.06 -11.52
CA ALA A 163 13.30 9.50 -11.62
C ALA A 163 12.13 10.08 -12.41
N LEU A 164 11.60 11.21 -11.97
CA LEU A 164 10.60 12.04 -12.61
C LEU A 164 11.23 13.42 -12.84
N PRO A 165 11.97 13.61 -13.95
CA PRO A 165 12.89 14.74 -14.10
C PRO A 165 12.19 16.09 -14.36
N PHE A 166 10.92 16.11 -14.80
CA PHE A 166 10.22 17.35 -15.15
C PHE A 166 8.70 17.16 -15.10
N ALA A 167 8.00 18.27 -15.04
CA ALA A 167 6.53 18.32 -15.06
C ALA A 167 5.93 17.61 -16.28
N GLY A 168 4.85 16.90 -16.07
CA GLY A 168 4.12 16.16 -17.11
C GLY A 168 4.68 14.78 -17.41
N ILE A 169 5.83 14.40 -16.87
CA ILE A 169 6.34 13.04 -17.00
C ILE A 169 5.45 12.05 -16.24
N SER A 170 5.30 10.87 -16.82
CA SER A 170 4.54 9.78 -16.21
C SER A 170 5.19 8.43 -16.50
N LEU A 171 5.36 7.61 -15.48
CA LEU A 171 5.90 6.27 -15.55
C LEU A 171 4.97 5.31 -14.81
N THR A 172 4.88 4.08 -15.33
CA THR A 172 4.06 3.05 -14.70
C THR A 172 4.94 1.86 -14.34
N LYS A 173 4.78 1.34 -13.13
CA LYS A 173 5.48 0.16 -12.63
C LYS A 173 4.48 -0.81 -11.99
N PRO A 174 4.70 -2.13 -12.11
CA PRO A 174 3.87 -3.09 -11.39
C PRO A 174 4.14 -3.00 -9.89
N LEU A 175 3.09 -3.18 -9.08
CA LEU A 175 3.23 -3.45 -7.66
C LEU A 175 3.52 -4.96 -7.51
N PRO A 176 4.76 -5.35 -7.16
CA PRO A 176 5.12 -6.75 -7.15
C PRO A 176 4.34 -7.53 -6.10
N ALA A 177 4.15 -8.81 -6.38
CA ALA A 177 3.68 -9.74 -5.37
C ALA A 177 4.66 -9.73 -4.18
N ARG A 178 4.12 -9.81 -2.97
CA ARG A 178 4.94 -9.96 -1.78
C ARG A 178 5.86 -11.17 -1.96
N SER A 179 7.16 -10.98 -1.80
CA SER A 179 8.08 -12.12 -1.78
C SER A 179 7.67 -13.07 -0.64
N PRO A 180 7.58 -14.39 -0.87
CA PRO A 180 7.32 -15.32 0.22
C PRO A 180 8.37 -15.13 1.31
N ARG A 181 7.96 -15.13 2.57
CA ARG A 181 8.94 -15.18 3.68
C ARG A 181 9.70 -16.51 3.58
N THR A 182 10.98 -16.43 3.41
CA THR A 182 11.88 -17.58 3.60
C THR A 182 11.98 -17.93 5.08
#